data_8df8c9f8809899be86d1f356afcd96bf
#
_entry.id   8df8c9f8809899be86d1f356afcd96bf
#
_cell.length_a   1.000
_cell.length_b   1.000
_cell.length_c   1.000
_cell.angle_alpha   90.00
_cell.angle_beta   90.00
_cell.angle_gamma   90.00
#
_symmetry.space_group_name_H-M   'P 1'
#
loop_
_entity.id
_entity.type
_entity.pdbx_description
1 polymer ?
#
loop_
_entity_poly.entity_id
_entity_poly.type
_entity_poly.pdbx_seq_one_letter_code
_entity_poly.pdbx_strand_id
1 'polypeptide(L)'
;MDNSALIREAIKARKNSYSPYSKFAVGAALLCKDGKIFYGANIENASYPLCMCAERNAIYGAYNNGYSKDDLEALVIIADSDKPVSPCGACRQVINELFPQDGKIIMANLDGEYIETTIKELLPYAFDEEAL
;
A
#
# COMPACT_ATOMS: atom_id res chain seq x y z
N MET A 1 -14.58 -8.27 3.78
CA MET A 1 -13.89 -8.78 2.56
C MET A 1 -12.74 -9.66 3.02
N ASP A 2 -12.63 -10.86 2.48
CA ASP A 2 -11.54 -11.75 2.86
C ASP A 2 -10.23 -11.38 2.15
N ASN A 3 -9.12 -11.99 2.60
CA ASN A 3 -7.80 -11.65 2.07
C ASN A 3 -7.70 -11.91 0.57
N SER A 4 -8.26 -13.03 0.08
CA SER A 4 -8.19 -13.36 -1.34
C SER A 4 -8.94 -12.35 -2.20
N ALA A 5 -10.10 -11.88 -1.75
CA ALA A 5 -10.86 -10.87 -2.46
C ALA A 5 -10.10 -9.54 -2.53
N LEU A 6 -9.47 -9.15 -1.43
CA LEU A 6 -8.72 -7.90 -1.38
C LEU A 6 -7.44 -7.98 -2.21
N ILE A 7 -6.78 -9.14 -2.24
CA ILE A 7 -5.63 -9.37 -3.11
C ILE A 7 -6.03 -9.23 -4.59
N ARG A 8 -7.19 -9.75 -4.98
CA ARG A 8 -7.69 -9.58 -6.36
C ARG A 8 -7.88 -8.10 -6.73
N GLU A 9 -8.30 -7.28 -5.76
CA GLU A 9 -8.44 -5.84 -6.00
C GLU A 9 -7.08 -5.17 -6.22
N ALA A 10 -6.05 -5.59 -5.47
CA ALA A 10 -4.70 -5.10 -5.68
C ALA A 10 -4.13 -5.52 -7.05
N ILE A 11 -4.46 -6.72 -7.52
CA ILE A 11 -4.08 -7.18 -8.86
C ILE A 11 -4.69 -6.27 -9.93
N LYS A 12 -5.96 -5.88 -9.77
CA LYS A 12 -6.61 -4.94 -10.69
C LYS A 12 -5.87 -3.60 -10.71
N ALA A 13 -5.52 -3.09 -9.53
CA ALA A 13 -4.82 -1.81 -9.42
C ALA A 13 -3.47 -1.84 -10.13
N ARG A 14 -2.75 -2.96 -10.05
CA ARG A 14 -1.43 -3.14 -10.65
C ARG A 14 -1.42 -2.87 -12.16
N LYS A 15 -2.53 -3.13 -12.84
CA LYS A 15 -2.64 -2.91 -14.29
C LYS A 15 -2.48 -1.45 -14.70
N ASN A 16 -2.66 -0.52 -13.78
CA ASN A 16 -2.52 0.91 -14.03
C ASN A 16 -1.10 1.44 -13.75
N SER A 17 -0.16 0.56 -13.41
CA SER A 17 1.22 0.96 -13.16
C SER A 17 1.85 1.61 -14.40
N TYR A 18 2.57 2.70 -14.17
CA TYR A 18 3.43 3.30 -15.17
C TYR A 18 4.87 3.10 -14.70
N SER A 19 5.52 2.04 -15.18
CA SER A 19 6.84 1.62 -14.68
C SER A 19 7.81 1.33 -15.85
N PRO A 20 8.05 2.32 -16.75
CA PRO A 20 8.90 2.09 -17.93
C PRO A 20 10.38 1.94 -17.57
N TYR A 21 10.81 2.43 -16.43
CA TYR A 21 12.22 2.43 -16.02
C TYR A 21 12.58 1.16 -15.26
N SER A 22 11.86 0.86 -14.18
CA SER A 22 12.14 -0.32 -13.36
C SER A 22 11.61 -1.61 -13.97
N LYS A 23 10.57 -1.54 -14.79
CA LYS A 23 9.82 -2.69 -15.29
C LYS A 23 9.19 -3.49 -14.14
N PHE A 24 9.00 -2.86 -12.97
CA PHE A 24 8.48 -3.51 -11.77
C PHE A 24 7.15 -2.86 -11.39
N ALA A 25 6.05 -3.48 -11.84
CA ALA A 25 4.71 -2.98 -11.58
C ALA A 25 4.20 -3.44 -10.22
N VAL A 26 3.74 -2.50 -9.41
CA VAL A 26 3.19 -2.73 -8.08
C VAL A 26 1.77 -2.21 -8.03
N GLY A 27 0.88 -2.97 -7.39
CA GLY A 27 -0.50 -2.55 -7.14
C GLY A 27 -0.80 -2.52 -5.66
N ALA A 28 -1.72 -1.66 -5.27
CA ALA A 28 -2.20 -1.58 -3.90
C ALA A 28 -3.71 -1.39 -3.88
N ALA A 29 -4.35 -1.96 -2.88
CA ALA A 29 -5.78 -1.77 -2.61
C ALA A 29 -5.94 -1.43 -1.14
N LEU A 30 -6.61 -0.32 -0.86
CA LEU A 30 -6.87 0.18 0.48
C LEU A 30 -8.35 0.05 0.77
N LEU A 31 -8.70 -0.81 1.71
CA LEU A 31 -10.09 -1.03 2.13
C LEU A 31 -10.43 -0.10 3.28
N CYS A 32 -11.54 0.63 3.12
CA CYS A 32 -12.10 1.47 4.16
C CYS A 32 -13.18 0.72 4.93
N LYS A 33 -13.46 1.16 6.15
CA LYS A 33 -14.47 0.51 7.02
C LYS A 33 -15.87 0.53 6.43
N ASP A 34 -16.17 1.53 5.60
CA ASP A 34 -17.47 1.62 4.92
C ASP A 34 -17.57 0.75 3.66
N GLY A 35 -16.52 0.01 3.34
CA GLY A 35 -16.49 -0.88 2.17
C GLY A 35 -15.88 -0.25 0.91
N LYS A 36 -15.61 1.04 0.91
CA LYS A 36 -14.96 1.70 -0.23
C LYS A 36 -13.53 1.19 -0.37
N ILE A 37 -13.09 1.01 -1.61
CA ILE A 37 -11.70 0.62 -1.92
C ILE A 37 -11.05 1.73 -2.74
N PHE A 38 -9.87 2.15 -2.30
CA PHE A 38 -9.01 3.06 -3.07
C PHE A 38 -7.87 2.25 -3.66
N TYR A 39 -7.60 2.49 -4.94
CA TYR A 39 -6.58 1.76 -5.70
C TYR A 39 -5.35 2.64 -5.88
N GLY A 40 -4.19 1.99 -5.88
CA GLY A 40 -2.94 2.65 -6.20
C GLY A 40 -2.08 1.75 -7.06
N ALA A 41 -1.30 2.36 -7.94
CA ALA A 41 -0.26 1.68 -8.70
C ALA A 41 0.96 2.60 -8.68
N ASN A 42 2.16 2.03 -8.86
CA ASN A 42 3.35 2.85 -8.90
C ASN A 42 3.41 3.62 -10.21
N ILE A 43 3.73 4.91 -10.10
CA ILE A 43 3.83 5.83 -11.22
C ILE A 43 5.25 6.40 -11.21
N GLU A 44 6.02 6.06 -12.22
CA GLU A 44 7.43 6.48 -12.33
C GLU A 44 7.57 7.76 -13.13
N ASN A 45 8.75 8.35 -13.05
CA ASN A 45 9.09 9.56 -13.76
C ASN A 45 10.57 9.52 -14.10
N ALA A 46 10.95 10.08 -15.24
CA ALA A 46 12.37 10.22 -15.60
C ALA A 46 13.14 11.01 -14.55
N SER A 47 12.48 11.93 -13.85
CA SER A 47 13.01 12.57 -12.66
C SER A 47 12.68 11.67 -11.46
N TYR A 48 13.60 10.79 -11.10
CA TYR A 48 13.37 9.72 -10.14
C TYR A 48 12.79 10.16 -8.79
N PRO A 49 13.17 11.30 -8.20
CA PRO A 49 12.56 11.72 -6.94
C PRO A 49 11.04 11.95 -7.02
N LEU A 50 10.50 12.10 -8.23
CA LEU A 50 9.06 12.31 -8.43
C LEU A 50 8.28 11.00 -8.57
N CYS A 51 8.95 9.85 -8.59
CA CYS A 51 8.28 8.56 -8.62
C CYS A 51 7.42 8.37 -7.36
N MET A 52 6.25 7.74 -7.52
CA MET A 52 5.35 7.51 -6.40
C MET A 52 4.98 6.03 -6.34
N CYS A 53 5.07 5.48 -5.13
CA CYS A 53 4.74 4.08 -4.88
C CYS A 53 3.23 3.85 -4.86
N ALA A 54 2.82 2.61 -5.14
CA ALA A 54 1.42 2.22 -5.18
C ALA A 54 0.71 2.47 -3.85
N GLU A 55 1.34 2.14 -2.73
CA GLU A 55 0.76 2.27 -1.40
C GLU A 55 0.41 3.73 -1.09
N ARG A 56 1.34 4.64 -1.39
CA ARG A 56 1.11 6.07 -1.14
C ARG A 56 0.03 6.63 -2.04
N ASN A 57 -0.03 6.20 -3.30
CA ASN A 57 -1.10 6.64 -4.20
C ASN A 57 -2.48 6.23 -3.68
N ALA A 58 -2.62 5.03 -3.13
CA ALA A 58 -3.87 4.58 -2.55
C ALA A 58 -4.25 5.38 -1.30
N ILE A 59 -3.30 5.57 -0.38
CA ILE A 59 -3.54 6.29 0.88
C ILE A 59 -3.87 7.76 0.61
N TYR A 60 -3.07 8.42 -0.22
CA TYR A 60 -3.30 9.83 -0.55
C TYR A 60 -4.63 10.01 -1.28
N GLY A 61 -5.00 9.04 -2.12
CA GLY A 61 -6.31 9.05 -2.78
C GLY A 61 -7.45 9.03 -1.78
N ALA A 62 -7.36 8.21 -0.74
CA ALA A 62 -8.37 8.17 0.31
C ALA A 62 -8.46 9.51 1.04
N TYR A 63 -7.34 10.06 1.45
CA TYR A 63 -7.31 11.35 2.16
C TYR A 63 -7.86 12.48 1.29
N ASN A 64 -7.54 12.46 -0.01
CA ASN A 64 -8.06 13.46 -0.94
C ASN A 64 -9.57 13.35 -1.15
N ASN A 65 -10.16 12.26 -0.74
CA ASN A 65 -11.61 12.03 -0.83
C ASN A 65 -12.31 12.11 0.53
N GLY A 66 -11.65 12.71 1.51
CA GLY A 66 -12.27 13.00 2.81
C GLY A 66 -12.17 11.89 3.84
N TYR A 67 -11.43 10.81 3.53
CA TYR A 67 -11.16 9.73 4.49
C TYR A 67 -9.94 10.08 5.33
N SER A 68 -9.90 9.54 6.54
CA SER A 68 -8.79 9.73 7.45
C SER A 68 -8.41 8.40 8.10
N LYS A 69 -7.41 8.44 8.97
CA LYS A 69 -6.81 7.26 9.59
C LYS A 69 -7.86 6.28 10.17
N ASP A 70 -8.85 6.82 10.90
CA ASP A 70 -9.85 5.98 11.57
C ASP A 70 -10.84 5.33 10.62
N ASP A 71 -10.90 5.78 9.37
CA ASP A 71 -11.79 5.20 8.35
C ASP A 71 -11.16 4.02 7.61
N LEU A 72 -9.88 3.76 7.83
CA LEU A 72 -9.13 2.76 7.07
C LEU A 72 -9.06 1.44 7.82
N GLU A 73 -9.12 0.32 7.09
CA GLU A 73 -9.18 -1.01 7.69
C GLU A 73 -8.03 -1.91 7.26
N ALA A 74 -7.73 -2.00 5.97
CA ALA A 74 -6.74 -2.93 5.45
C ALA A 74 -6.04 -2.38 4.21
N LEU A 75 -4.78 -2.77 4.04
CA LEU A 75 -3.97 -2.38 2.87
C LEU A 75 -3.31 -3.63 2.30
N VAL A 76 -3.46 -3.83 0.99
CA VAL A 76 -2.77 -4.91 0.27
C VAL A 76 -1.81 -4.33 -0.74
N ILE A 77 -0.63 -4.92 -0.82
CA ILE A 77 0.41 -4.58 -1.80
C ILE A 77 0.75 -5.85 -2.56
N ILE A 78 0.85 -5.75 -3.89
CA ILE A 78 1.17 -6.90 -4.73
C ILE A 78 2.13 -6.54 -5.85
N ALA A 79 3.02 -7.48 -6.18
CA ALA A 79 3.93 -7.37 -7.30
C ALA A 79 4.25 -8.76 -7.85
N ASP A 80 4.83 -8.81 -9.04
CA ASP A 80 5.35 -10.05 -9.62
C ASP A 80 6.77 -10.26 -9.07
N SER A 81 6.85 -10.94 -7.93
CA SER A 81 8.09 -11.14 -7.19
C SER A 81 8.17 -12.56 -6.62
N ASP A 82 9.37 -13.06 -6.40
CA ASP A 82 9.59 -14.41 -5.86
C ASP A 82 9.00 -14.57 -4.47
N LYS A 83 9.10 -13.51 -3.66
CA LYS A 83 8.52 -13.45 -2.31
C LYS A 83 7.47 -12.35 -2.25
N PRO A 84 6.54 -12.41 -1.28
CA PRO A 84 5.61 -11.31 -1.08
C PRO A 84 6.35 -9.97 -0.99
N VAL A 85 5.86 -8.97 -1.75
CA VAL A 85 6.49 -7.66 -1.80
C VAL A 85 6.23 -6.90 -0.52
N SER A 86 7.26 -6.22 0.01
CA SER A 86 7.11 -5.37 1.18
C SER A 86 7.21 -3.89 0.81
N PRO A 87 6.55 -3.01 1.57
CA PRO A 87 6.62 -1.57 1.28
C PRO A 87 8.02 -1.03 1.55
N CYS A 88 8.46 -0.08 0.73
CA CYS A 88 9.75 0.60 0.93
C CYS A 88 9.72 1.44 2.22
N GLY A 89 10.90 1.92 2.63
CA GLY A 89 11.00 2.70 3.86
C GLY A 89 10.14 3.95 3.87
N ALA A 90 10.10 4.69 2.75
CA ALA A 90 9.25 5.87 2.64
C ALA A 90 7.77 5.53 2.81
N CYS A 91 7.30 4.45 2.19
CA CYS A 91 5.92 4.00 2.35
C CYS A 91 5.63 3.57 3.78
N ARG A 92 6.58 2.91 4.44
CA ARG A 92 6.41 2.51 5.85
C ARG A 92 6.22 3.73 6.75
N GLN A 93 6.97 4.80 6.50
CA GLN A 93 6.83 6.05 7.26
C GLN A 93 5.45 6.68 7.04
N VAL A 94 4.99 6.72 5.80
CA VAL A 94 3.66 7.24 5.48
C VAL A 94 2.56 6.40 6.12
N ILE A 95 2.65 5.08 6.00
CA ILE A 95 1.69 4.16 6.60
C ILE A 95 1.65 4.36 8.12
N ASN A 96 2.80 4.55 8.74
CA ASN A 96 2.88 4.72 10.20
C ASN A 96 2.06 5.90 10.70
N GLU A 97 2.01 6.99 9.96
CA GLU A 97 1.24 8.17 10.38
C GLU A 97 -0.22 8.14 9.91
N LEU A 98 -0.47 7.67 8.69
CA LEU A 98 -1.75 7.84 8.01
C LEU A 98 -2.67 6.61 8.06
N PHE A 99 -2.19 5.47 8.56
CA PHE A 99 -2.93 4.22 8.58
C PHE A 99 -3.00 3.70 10.02
N PRO A 100 -4.06 2.97 10.40
CA PRO A 100 -4.20 2.49 11.79
C PRO A 100 -3.05 1.57 12.21
N GLN A 101 -2.59 1.74 13.45
CA GLN A 101 -1.48 0.95 13.99
C GLN A 101 -1.80 -0.55 14.05
N ASP A 102 -3.05 -0.90 14.26
CA ASP A 102 -3.55 -2.28 14.29
C ASP A 102 -4.19 -2.71 12.97
N GLY A 103 -4.15 -1.85 11.95
CA GLY A 103 -4.70 -2.15 10.64
C GLY A 103 -3.97 -3.30 9.97
N LYS A 104 -4.72 -4.10 9.22
CA LYS A 104 -4.18 -5.26 8.52
C LYS A 104 -3.41 -4.83 7.28
N ILE A 105 -2.16 -5.27 7.16
CA ILE A 105 -1.34 -5.07 5.97
C ILE A 105 -1.05 -6.45 5.37
N ILE A 106 -1.37 -6.61 4.09
CA ILE A 106 -1.11 -7.85 3.36
C ILE A 106 -0.05 -7.55 2.30
N MET A 107 1.05 -8.29 2.37
CA MET A 107 2.13 -8.25 1.38
C MET A 107 2.00 -9.51 0.53
N ALA A 108 1.89 -9.38 -0.78
CA ALA A 108 1.56 -10.50 -1.66
C ALA A 108 2.41 -10.52 -2.93
N ASN A 109 2.43 -11.67 -3.61
CA ASN A 109 2.96 -11.81 -4.95
C ASN A 109 1.91 -12.43 -5.88
N LEU A 110 2.19 -12.45 -7.18
CA LEU A 110 1.25 -12.99 -8.16
C LEU A 110 1.11 -14.51 -8.10
N ASP A 111 2.01 -15.22 -7.41
CA ASP A 111 1.96 -16.67 -7.25
C ASP A 111 0.99 -17.11 -6.15
N GLY A 112 0.35 -16.16 -5.48
CA GLY A 112 -0.63 -16.46 -4.43
C GLY A 112 -0.05 -16.53 -3.03
N GLU A 113 1.23 -16.27 -2.86
CA GLU A 113 1.85 -16.20 -1.54
C GLU A 113 1.56 -14.85 -0.91
N TYR A 114 1.28 -14.84 0.40
CA TYR A 114 1.11 -13.57 1.10
C TYR A 114 1.47 -13.69 2.57
N ILE A 115 1.79 -12.54 3.17
CA ILE A 115 2.07 -12.40 4.59
C ILE A 115 1.15 -11.30 5.12
N GLU A 116 0.48 -11.57 6.23
CA GLU A 116 -0.33 -10.59 6.94
C GLU A 116 0.48 -10.03 8.10
N THR A 117 0.53 -8.71 8.22
CA THR A 117 1.34 -8.02 9.22
C THR A 117 0.69 -6.70 9.64
N THR A 118 1.40 -5.93 10.45
CA THR A 118 1.01 -4.58 10.87
C THR A 118 2.18 -3.62 10.69
N ILE A 119 1.88 -2.32 10.76
CA ILE A 119 2.94 -1.32 10.61
C ILE A 119 3.92 -1.35 11.79
N LYS A 120 3.48 -1.75 12.97
CA LYS A 120 4.38 -1.89 14.13
C LYS A 120 5.47 -2.92 13.88
N GLU A 121 5.16 -4.00 13.17
CA GLU A 121 6.14 -5.02 12.82
C GLU A 121 7.06 -4.54 11.69
N LEU A 122 6.54 -3.75 10.74
CA LEU A 122 7.29 -3.28 9.58
C LEU A 122 8.19 -2.09 9.89
N LEU A 123 7.86 -1.29 10.91
CA LEU A 123 8.62 -0.09 11.27
C LEU A 123 8.70 0.05 12.79
N PRO A 124 9.48 -0.82 13.46
CA PRO A 124 9.66 -0.73 14.91
C PRO A 124 10.40 0.57 15.27
N TYR A 125 10.06 1.14 16.44
CA TYR A 125 10.65 2.39 16.94
C TYR A 125 10.49 3.55 15.95
N ALA A 126 9.32 3.64 15.31
CA ALA A 126 9.10 4.61 14.24
C ALA A 126 9.11 6.04 14.78
N PHE A 127 9.63 6.95 13.95
CA PHE A 127 9.47 8.39 14.17
C PHE A 127 8.01 8.75 13.82
N ASP A 128 7.33 9.48 14.69
CA ASP A 128 5.93 9.85 14.48
C ASP A 128 5.63 11.26 14.98
N GLU A 129 4.36 11.66 14.86
CA GLU A 129 3.91 13.00 15.22
C GLU A 129 4.11 13.31 16.71
N GLU A 130 4.20 12.31 17.58
CA GLU A 130 4.41 12.52 19.01
C GLU A 130 5.83 13.06 19.30
N ALA A 131 6.78 12.88 18.38
CA ALA A 131 8.13 13.41 18.50
C ALA A 131 8.19 14.93 18.28
N LEU A 132 7.15 15.51 17.72
CA LEU A 132 7.05 16.93 17.42
C LEU A 132 6.05 17.66 18.37
#